data_75f001e3fd2d1f7d3f1464513e9ca2ab
#
_entry.id   75f001e3fd2d1f7d3f1464513e9ca2ab
#
_cell.length_a   1.000
_cell.length_b   1.000
_cell.length_c   1.000
_cell.angle_alpha   90.00
_cell.angle_beta   90.00
_cell.angle_gamma   90.00
#
_symmetry.space_group_name_H-M   'P 1'
#
loop_
_entity.id
_entity.type
_entity.pdbx_description
1 polymer ?
#
loop_
_entity_poly.entity_id
_entity_poly.type
_entity_poly.pdbx_seq_one_letter_code
_entity_poly.pdbx_strand_id
1 'polypeptide(L)'
;MRNYKIFVSLLLLLPSIAQAQSLATVDHVDLDRYLGKWYEIASIPQYFQRQCVRDVTAEYALKNGVISVINRCTTASGEISEAEGQARIVDTLSNAKLEVTFVKLFGWRYLFGGDYWVIDLASDYRYAVVGHPSRKYAWVLAKTPQVSSQDLAAIEDRLKANGYDTCGLLTTAQPPLLSVRTPLCEAVKAK
;
A
#
# COMPACT_ATOMS: atom_id res chain seq x y z
N MET A 1 4.76 -73.67 -12.89
CA MET A 1 4.97 -72.68 -11.81
C MET A 1 5.28 -71.33 -12.47
N ARG A 2 4.34 -70.41 -12.40
CA ARG A 2 4.41 -69.10 -13.16
C ARG A 2 4.75 -68.01 -12.17
N ASN A 3 6.00 -67.50 -12.20
CA ASN A 3 6.50 -66.47 -11.30
C ASN A 3 5.95 -65.10 -11.72
N TYR A 4 5.05 -64.52 -10.94
CA TYR A 4 4.65 -63.12 -11.06
C TYR A 4 5.68 -62.22 -10.34
N LYS A 5 6.38 -61.39 -11.12
CA LYS A 5 7.20 -60.31 -10.56
C LYS A 5 6.28 -59.12 -10.28
N ILE A 6 6.06 -58.82 -9.00
CA ILE A 6 5.35 -57.61 -8.55
C ILE A 6 6.32 -56.45 -8.68
N PHE A 7 6.05 -55.53 -9.61
CA PHE A 7 6.73 -54.25 -9.68
C PHE A 7 6.03 -53.26 -8.68
N VAL A 8 6.68 -53.00 -7.56
CA VAL A 8 6.26 -51.94 -6.63
C VAL A 8 6.75 -50.62 -7.20
N SER A 9 5.86 -49.81 -7.78
CA SER A 9 6.16 -48.48 -8.28
C SER A 9 6.14 -47.52 -7.06
N LEU A 10 7.32 -47.11 -6.62
CA LEU A 10 7.49 -46.13 -5.53
C LEU A 10 7.19 -44.75 -6.11
N LEU A 11 5.99 -44.21 -5.83
CA LEU A 11 5.59 -42.85 -6.20
C LEU A 11 6.28 -41.88 -5.27
N LEU A 12 7.34 -41.23 -5.72
CA LEU A 12 8.02 -40.14 -4.99
C LEU A 12 7.13 -38.89 -5.01
N LEU A 13 6.42 -38.61 -3.94
CA LEU A 13 5.75 -37.33 -3.68
C LEU A 13 6.82 -36.26 -3.41
N LEU A 14 7.17 -35.48 -4.44
CA LEU A 14 8.00 -34.29 -4.25
C LEU A 14 7.15 -33.21 -3.57
N PRO A 15 7.63 -32.63 -2.45
CA PRO A 15 6.94 -31.50 -1.82
C PRO A 15 6.97 -30.30 -2.76
N SER A 16 5.80 -29.79 -3.17
CA SER A 16 5.68 -28.54 -3.88
C SER A 16 6.12 -27.41 -2.95
N ILE A 17 7.31 -26.85 -3.18
CA ILE A 17 7.76 -25.64 -2.51
C ILE A 17 6.92 -24.49 -3.07
N ALA A 18 5.91 -24.06 -2.34
CA ALA A 18 5.16 -22.86 -2.65
C ALA A 18 6.14 -21.65 -2.56
N GLN A 19 6.61 -21.20 -3.70
CA GLN A 19 7.47 -20.03 -3.78
C GLN A 19 6.62 -18.81 -3.42
N ALA A 20 6.95 -18.11 -2.32
CA ALA A 20 6.27 -16.90 -1.94
C ALA A 20 6.38 -15.90 -3.11
N GLN A 21 5.26 -15.56 -3.73
CA GLN A 21 5.22 -14.64 -4.85
C GLN A 21 5.76 -13.28 -4.41
N SER A 22 6.79 -12.78 -5.09
CA SER A 22 7.33 -11.44 -4.86
C SER A 22 6.24 -10.40 -5.11
N LEU A 23 6.20 -9.36 -4.29
CA LEU A 23 5.26 -8.24 -4.49
C LEU A 23 5.61 -7.55 -5.82
N ALA A 24 4.66 -7.53 -6.76
CA ALA A 24 4.83 -6.86 -8.04
C ALA A 24 4.52 -5.35 -7.91
N THR A 25 5.31 -4.52 -8.59
CA THR A 25 5.06 -3.08 -8.73
C THR A 25 4.49 -2.77 -10.10
N VAL A 26 3.99 -1.55 -10.29
CA VAL A 26 3.70 -1.01 -11.63
C VAL A 26 5.00 -0.87 -12.43
N ASP A 27 4.88 -0.85 -13.76
CA ASP A 27 6.02 -0.81 -14.67
C ASP A 27 6.79 0.52 -14.57
N HIS A 28 6.07 1.64 -14.37
CA HIS A 28 6.68 2.96 -14.26
C HIS A 28 5.78 3.95 -13.50
N VAL A 29 6.42 4.86 -12.75
CA VAL A 29 5.78 6.00 -12.10
C VAL A 29 6.41 7.29 -12.64
N ASP A 30 5.58 8.10 -13.32
CA ASP A 30 5.91 9.49 -13.63
C ASP A 30 5.84 10.32 -12.35
N LEU A 31 6.99 10.75 -11.87
CA LEU A 31 7.09 11.46 -10.60
C LEU A 31 6.34 12.80 -10.61
N ASP A 32 6.41 13.54 -11.71
CA ASP A 32 5.75 14.86 -11.79
C ASP A 32 4.23 14.75 -11.62
N ARG A 33 3.64 13.67 -12.15
CA ARG A 33 2.21 13.36 -11.98
C ARG A 33 1.89 12.80 -10.60
N TYR A 34 2.85 12.09 -10.00
CA TYR A 34 2.67 11.47 -8.68
C TYR A 34 2.75 12.48 -7.53
N LEU A 35 3.52 13.56 -7.67
CA LEU A 35 3.67 14.61 -6.67
C LEU A 35 2.34 15.29 -6.31
N GLY A 36 2.38 16.08 -5.23
CA GLY A 36 1.25 16.82 -4.70
C GLY A 36 0.46 16.03 -3.64
N LYS A 37 -0.78 16.44 -3.41
CA LYS A 37 -1.63 15.94 -2.34
C LYS A 37 -2.40 14.68 -2.75
N TRP A 38 -2.43 13.72 -1.81
CA TRP A 38 -3.21 12.50 -1.88
C TRP A 38 -4.05 12.33 -0.60
N TYR A 39 -5.25 11.79 -0.75
CA TYR A 39 -6.13 11.42 0.37
C TYR A 39 -6.00 9.92 0.62
N GLU A 40 -5.84 9.52 1.87
CA GLU A 40 -5.91 8.10 2.24
C GLU A 40 -7.36 7.64 2.18
N ILE A 41 -7.64 6.63 1.38
CA ILE A 41 -8.97 6.02 1.22
C ILE A 41 -9.12 4.81 2.12
N ALA A 42 -8.05 4.00 2.24
CA ALA A 42 -7.97 2.86 3.13
C ALA A 42 -6.52 2.54 3.46
N SER A 43 -6.29 1.91 4.61
CA SER A 43 -4.95 1.44 5.00
C SER A 43 -5.03 0.26 5.95
N ILE A 44 -3.96 -0.54 6.04
CA ILE A 44 -3.76 -1.46 7.16
C ILE A 44 -3.45 -0.61 8.39
N PRO A 45 -4.21 -0.73 9.50
CA PRO A 45 -4.01 0.07 10.71
C PRO A 45 -2.60 -0.07 11.28
N GLN A 46 -1.95 1.06 11.57
CA GLN A 46 -0.60 1.12 12.10
C GLN A 46 -0.54 1.87 13.43
N TYR A 47 0.38 1.46 14.31
CA TYR A 47 0.52 2.06 15.64
C TYR A 47 0.86 3.56 15.59
N PHE A 48 1.61 3.99 14.56
CA PHE A 48 2.05 5.38 14.39
C PHE A 48 0.95 6.29 13.81
N GLN A 49 -0.21 5.73 13.41
CA GLN A 49 -1.40 6.47 12.95
C GLN A 49 -2.58 6.38 13.94
N ARG A 50 -2.39 5.84 15.15
CA ARG A 50 -3.49 5.63 16.12
C ARG A 50 -4.20 6.90 16.54
N GLN A 51 -3.51 8.04 16.54
CA GLN A 51 -4.09 9.34 16.85
C GLN A 51 -4.98 9.89 15.73
N CYS A 52 -4.86 9.35 14.51
CA CYS A 52 -5.60 9.80 13.34
C CYS A 52 -7.00 9.19 13.32
N VAL A 53 -8.04 10.02 13.37
CA VAL A 53 -9.44 9.56 13.30
C VAL A 53 -10.08 9.84 11.94
N ARG A 54 -9.62 10.87 11.21
CA ARG A 54 -10.15 11.28 9.90
C ARG A 54 -9.19 12.20 9.15
N ASP A 55 -9.56 12.54 7.91
CA ASP A 55 -8.89 13.52 7.03
C ASP A 55 -7.40 13.20 6.80
N VAL A 56 -7.06 11.91 6.71
CA VAL A 56 -5.67 11.50 6.50
C VAL A 56 -5.24 11.85 5.08
N THR A 57 -4.13 12.56 4.96
CA THR A 57 -3.55 12.97 3.68
C THR A 57 -2.04 12.77 3.67
N ALA A 58 -1.48 12.56 2.48
CA ALA A 58 -0.05 12.59 2.21
C ALA A 58 0.24 13.62 1.13
N GLU A 59 1.28 14.42 1.31
CA GLU A 59 1.73 15.41 0.33
C GLU A 59 3.18 15.13 -0.03
N TYR A 60 3.44 15.00 -1.33
CA TYR A 60 4.77 14.70 -1.87
C TYR A 60 5.27 15.88 -2.68
N ALA A 61 6.52 16.30 -2.45
CA ALA A 61 7.17 17.34 -3.23
C ALA A 61 8.64 16.98 -3.50
N LEU A 62 9.10 17.16 -4.74
CA LEU A 62 10.50 16.94 -5.09
C LEU A 62 11.35 18.14 -4.63
N LYS A 63 12.35 17.90 -3.81
CA LYS A 63 13.29 18.89 -3.30
C LYS A 63 14.72 18.34 -3.40
N ASN A 64 15.56 18.96 -4.21
CA ASN A 64 17.00 18.59 -4.32
C ASN A 64 17.22 17.09 -4.61
N GLY A 65 16.42 16.50 -5.50
CA GLY A 65 16.54 15.09 -5.90
C GLY A 65 15.98 14.06 -4.91
N VAL A 66 15.37 14.51 -3.81
CA VAL A 66 14.64 13.67 -2.85
C VAL A 66 13.19 14.10 -2.74
N ILE A 67 12.31 13.19 -2.35
CA ILE A 67 10.89 13.48 -2.19
C ILE A 67 10.63 13.81 -0.72
N SER A 68 10.22 15.05 -0.43
CA SER A 68 9.68 15.39 0.89
C SER A 68 8.27 14.82 1.02
N VAL A 69 7.96 14.30 2.21
CA VAL A 69 6.67 13.70 2.55
C VAL A 69 6.09 14.44 3.74
N ILE A 70 4.85 14.89 3.64
CA ILE A 70 4.12 15.47 4.77
C ILE A 70 2.80 14.73 4.90
N ASN A 71 2.67 13.97 5.99
CA ASN A 71 1.42 13.31 6.34
C ASN A 71 0.66 14.15 7.36
N ARG A 72 -0.65 14.34 7.13
CA ARG A 72 -1.54 15.06 8.04
C ARG A 72 -2.78 14.26 8.33
N CYS A 73 -3.33 14.43 9.52
CA CYS A 73 -4.64 13.89 9.87
C CYS A 73 -5.29 14.73 10.98
N THR A 74 -6.60 14.56 11.15
CA THR A 74 -7.33 15.13 12.28
C THR A 74 -7.40 14.10 13.41
N THR A 75 -7.06 14.54 14.63
CA THR A 75 -7.12 13.74 15.86
C THR A 75 -8.53 13.76 16.47
N ALA A 76 -8.76 12.95 17.50
CA ALA A 76 -10.04 12.92 18.23
C ALA A 76 -10.35 14.27 18.95
N SER A 77 -9.34 15.07 19.32
CA SER A 77 -9.51 16.43 19.85
C SER A 77 -9.87 17.46 18.77
N GLY A 78 -9.82 17.09 17.48
CA GLY A 78 -10.03 18.01 16.36
C GLY A 78 -8.75 18.73 15.91
N GLU A 79 -7.61 18.47 16.54
CA GLU A 79 -6.33 19.06 16.20
C GLU A 79 -5.73 18.38 14.95
N ILE A 80 -4.89 19.10 14.22
CA ILE A 80 -4.12 18.53 13.10
C ILE A 80 -2.82 17.92 13.64
N SER A 81 -2.65 16.63 13.43
CA SER A 81 -1.38 15.94 13.61
C SER A 81 -0.62 15.93 12.28
N GLU A 82 0.67 16.28 12.33
CA GLU A 82 1.53 16.29 11.14
C GLU A 82 2.80 15.46 11.41
N ALA A 83 3.25 14.75 10.37
CA ALA A 83 4.53 14.04 10.37
C ALA A 83 5.30 14.39 9.11
N GLU A 84 6.52 14.93 9.26
CA GLU A 84 7.46 15.19 8.17
C GLU A 84 8.34 13.96 7.93
N GLY A 85 8.47 13.57 6.69
CA GLY A 85 9.31 12.46 6.23
C GLY A 85 10.06 12.79 4.96
N GLN A 86 10.90 11.85 4.56
CA GLN A 86 11.61 11.91 3.28
C GLN A 86 11.58 10.54 2.62
N ALA A 87 11.38 10.53 1.30
CA ALA A 87 11.51 9.33 0.49
C ALA A 87 12.66 9.47 -0.51
N ARG A 88 13.35 8.35 -0.77
CA ARG A 88 14.32 8.21 -1.86
C ARG A 88 13.86 7.14 -2.83
N ILE A 89 14.19 7.32 -4.09
CA ILE A 89 13.92 6.34 -5.13
C ILE A 89 15.00 5.25 -5.04
N VAL A 90 14.58 3.99 -4.93
CA VAL A 90 15.46 2.82 -4.89
C VAL A 90 15.60 2.22 -6.29
N ASP A 91 14.51 2.18 -7.05
CA ASP A 91 14.51 1.72 -8.44
C ASP A 91 14.28 2.90 -9.38
N THR A 92 15.36 3.44 -9.95
CA THR A 92 15.34 4.60 -10.85
C THR A 92 14.86 4.26 -12.26
N LEU A 93 14.70 2.99 -12.60
CA LEU A 93 14.16 2.58 -13.91
C LEU A 93 12.64 2.69 -13.95
N SER A 94 11.98 2.21 -12.90
CA SER A 94 10.53 2.26 -12.80
C SER A 94 10.01 3.44 -11.96
N ASN A 95 10.81 3.98 -11.04
CA ASN A 95 10.40 4.91 -9.96
C ASN A 95 9.30 4.33 -9.05
N ALA A 96 8.97 3.04 -9.18
CA ALA A 96 7.88 2.41 -8.44
C ALA A 96 8.30 1.87 -7.07
N LYS A 97 9.59 1.80 -6.79
CA LYS A 97 10.13 1.35 -5.50
C LYS A 97 10.89 2.48 -4.84
N LEU A 98 10.35 2.93 -3.72
CA LEU A 98 10.93 3.96 -2.87
C LEU A 98 11.17 3.39 -1.47
N GLU A 99 11.98 4.08 -0.71
CA GLU A 99 12.16 3.90 0.72
C GLU A 99 11.81 5.21 1.42
N VAL A 100 10.95 5.16 2.43
CA VAL A 100 10.46 6.32 3.18
C VAL A 100 10.92 6.25 4.63
N THR A 101 11.33 7.39 5.19
CA THR A 101 11.68 7.50 6.60
C THR A 101 11.05 8.75 7.22
N PHE A 102 10.66 8.63 8.49
CA PHE A 102 10.19 9.73 9.35
C PHE A 102 11.17 9.99 10.50
N VAL A 103 12.33 9.34 10.49
CA VAL A 103 13.36 9.51 11.53
C VAL A 103 14.42 10.49 11.06
N LYS A 104 14.52 11.64 11.77
CA LYS A 104 15.47 12.71 11.52
C LYS A 104 16.36 12.92 12.75
N LEU A 105 17.57 12.36 12.70
CA LEU A 105 18.60 12.51 13.74
C LEU A 105 19.93 12.83 13.06
N PHE A 106 20.41 14.08 13.17
CA PHE A 106 21.57 14.58 12.40
C PHE A 106 21.46 14.28 10.89
N GLY A 107 20.26 14.48 10.31
CA GLY A 107 19.86 14.12 8.96
C GLY A 107 18.89 12.94 8.92
N TRP A 108 18.31 12.66 7.75
CA TRP A 108 17.35 11.59 7.54
C TRP A 108 17.99 10.20 7.68
N ARG A 109 17.35 9.27 8.41
CA ARG A 109 17.88 7.94 8.73
C ARG A 109 17.06 6.85 8.07
N TYR A 110 17.43 6.43 6.89
CA TYR A 110 16.76 5.37 6.13
C TYR A 110 16.91 3.96 6.76
N LEU A 111 17.89 3.76 7.65
CA LEU A 111 18.00 2.52 8.42
C LEU A 111 16.71 2.19 9.21
N PHE A 112 15.93 3.21 9.56
CA PHE A 112 14.64 3.09 10.23
C PHE A 112 13.47 3.39 9.29
N GLY A 113 13.71 3.36 7.99
CA GLY A 113 12.72 3.56 6.95
C GLY A 113 11.95 2.27 6.62
N GLY A 114 11.01 2.40 5.72
CA GLY A 114 10.22 1.29 5.19
C GLY A 114 10.10 1.34 3.68
N ASP A 115 9.96 0.17 3.07
CA ASP A 115 9.67 0.05 1.65
C ASP A 115 8.31 0.68 1.32
N TYR A 116 8.30 1.49 0.29
CA TYR A 116 7.12 2.14 -0.28
C TYR A 116 7.05 1.76 -1.76
N TRP A 117 6.30 0.71 -2.07
CA TRP A 117 6.22 0.17 -3.42
C TRP A 117 4.86 0.48 -4.03
N VAL A 118 4.84 1.16 -5.18
CA VAL A 118 3.61 1.42 -5.93
C VAL A 118 3.22 0.14 -6.66
N ILE A 119 2.18 -0.54 -6.18
CA ILE A 119 1.75 -1.86 -6.67
C ILE A 119 0.55 -1.78 -7.62
N ASP A 120 -0.15 -0.65 -7.61
CA ASP A 120 -1.17 -0.30 -8.59
C ASP A 120 -1.27 1.22 -8.74
N LEU A 121 -1.63 1.66 -9.93
CA LEU A 121 -1.72 3.08 -10.26
C LEU A 121 -2.67 3.26 -11.45
N ALA A 122 -3.70 4.08 -11.28
CA ALA A 122 -4.58 4.44 -12.38
C ALA A 122 -3.80 5.19 -13.47
N SER A 123 -4.08 4.95 -14.74
CA SER A 123 -3.36 5.57 -15.88
C SER A 123 -3.45 7.10 -15.90
N ASP A 124 -4.52 7.66 -15.33
CA ASP A 124 -4.73 9.10 -15.13
C ASP A 124 -4.25 9.60 -13.75
N TYR A 125 -3.69 8.72 -12.90
CA TYR A 125 -3.19 9.02 -11.55
C TYR A 125 -4.28 9.41 -10.54
N ARG A 126 -5.56 9.09 -10.79
CA ARG A 126 -6.64 9.41 -9.85
C ARG A 126 -6.56 8.59 -8.55
N TYR A 127 -5.98 7.37 -8.59
CA TYR A 127 -5.65 6.59 -7.39
C TYR A 127 -4.31 5.87 -7.53
N ALA A 128 -3.74 5.50 -6.40
CA ALA A 128 -2.56 4.65 -6.28
C ALA A 128 -2.74 3.66 -5.12
N VAL A 129 -2.18 2.46 -5.27
CA VAL A 129 -2.06 1.48 -4.19
C VAL A 129 -0.60 1.30 -3.85
N VAL A 130 -0.28 1.50 -2.59
CA VAL A 130 1.06 1.35 -2.05
C VAL A 130 1.12 0.11 -1.18
N GLY A 131 2.14 -0.69 -1.37
CA GLY A 131 2.38 -1.91 -0.61
C GLY A 131 3.79 -2.00 -0.05
N HIS A 132 3.99 -2.99 0.79
CA HIS A 132 5.28 -3.36 1.36
C HIS A 132 5.53 -4.86 1.12
N PRO A 133 6.77 -5.32 0.82
CA PRO A 133 7.09 -6.73 0.55
C PRO A 133 6.59 -7.72 1.59
N SER A 134 6.55 -7.31 2.87
CA SER A 134 6.02 -8.15 3.96
C SER A 134 4.49 -8.26 4.00
N ARG A 135 3.77 -7.45 3.21
CA ARG A 135 2.30 -7.31 3.19
C ARG A 135 1.68 -6.87 4.54
N LYS A 136 2.51 -6.39 5.48
CA LYS A 136 2.05 -5.85 6.78
C LYS A 136 1.62 -4.39 6.69
N TYR A 137 1.92 -3.73 5.57
CA TYR A 137 1.60 -2.33 5.32
C TYR A 137 1.00 -2.20 3.92
N ALA A 138 -0.09 -1.47 3.83
CA ALA A 138 -0.68 -1.05 2.56
C ALA A 138 -1.50 0.23 2.76
N TRP A 139 -1.52 1.06 1.72
CA TRP A 139 -2.30 2.28 1.63
C TRP A 139 -2.97 2.37 0.27
N VAL A 140 -4.23 2.74 0.27
CA VAL A 140 -4.98 3.17 -0.92
C VAL A 140 -5.06 4.68 -0.87
N LEU A 141 -4.48 5.33 -1.86
CA LEU A 141 -4.40 6.78 -1.97
C LEU A 141 -5.21 7.26 -3.20
N ALA A 142 -5.84 8.43 -3.11
CA ALA A 142 -6.53 9.04 -4.25
C ALA A 142 -6.30 10.56 -4.31
N LYS A 143 -6.41 11.15 -5.51
CA LYS A 143 -6.30 12.61 -5.70
C LYS A 143 -7.52 13.36 -5.16
N THR A 144 -8.62 12.66 -4.91
CA THR A 144 -9.85 13.19 -4.31
C THR A 144 -10.22 12.37 -3.07
N PRO A 145 -10.97 12.94 -2.11
CA PRO A 145 -11.40 12.21 -0.91
C PRO A 145 -12.41 11.08 -1.19
N GLN A 146 -12.77 10.87 -2.45
CA GLN A 146 -13.67 9.82 -2.92
C GLN A 146 -13.05 9.02 -4.04
N VAL A 147 -13.42 7.72 -4.06
CA VAL A 147 -13.11 6.78 -5.14
C VAL A 147 -14.43 6.18 -5.63
N SER A 148 -14.55 5.98 -6.95
CA SER A 148 -15.72 5.32 -7.54
C SER A 148 -15.84 3.86 -7.05
N SER A 149 -17.06 3.30 -7.07
CA SER A 149 -17.26 1.88 -6.72
C SER A 149 -16.47 0.96 -7.65
N GLN A 150 -16.38 1.32 -8.92
CA GLN A 150 -15.61 0.57 -9.92
C GLN A 150 -14.11 0.57 -9.60
N ASP A 151 -13.54 1.74 -9.25
CA ASP A 151 -12.14 1.83 -8.86
C ASP A 151 -11.87 1.09 -7.56
N LEU A 152 -12.79 1.19 -6.58
CA LEU A 152 -12.64 0.51 -5.31
C LEU A 152 -12.62 -1.01 -5.47
N ALA A 153 -13.46 -1.56 -6.37
CA ALA A 153 -13.46 -2.98 -6.71
C ALA A 153 -12.15 -3.39 -7.41
N ALA A 154 -11.68 -2.61 -8.40
CA ALA A 154 -10.41 -2.88 -9.08
C ALA A 154 -9.21 -2.84 -8.12
N ILE A 155 -9.18 -1.87 -7.18
CA ILE A 155 -8.19 -1.76 -6.13
C ILE A 155 -8.20 -3.00 -5.22
N GLU A 156 -9.40 -3.45 -4.80
CA GLU A 156 -9.54 -4.64 -3.97
C GLU A 156 -9.01 -5.89 -4.68
N ASP A 157 -9.36 -6.08 -5.95
CA ASP A 157 -8.88 -7.21 -6.76
C ASP A 157 -7.36 -7.18 -6.91
N ARG A 158 -6.78 -6.01 -7.12
CA ARG A 158 -5.32 -5.85 -7.19
C ARG A 158 -4.62 -6.18 -5.87
N LEU A 159 -5.18 -5.74 -4.74
CA LEU A 159 -4.68 -6.07 -3.41
C LEU A 159 -4.72 -7.58 -3.17
N LYS A 160 -5.84 -8.25 -3.47
CA LYS A 160 -5.98 -9.71 -3.36
C LYS A 160 -4.98 -10.45 -4.26
N ALA A 161 -4.83 -10.03 -5.51
CA ALA A 161 -3.85 -10.60 -6.45
C ALA A 161 -2.40 -10.49 -5.94
N ASN A 162 -2.11 -9.45 -5.14
CA ASN A 162 -0.82 -9.26 -4.48
C ASN A 162 -0.71 -9.92 -3.08
N GLY A 163 -1.71 -10.72 -2.68
CA GLY A 163 -1.70 -11.50 -1.44
C GLY A 163 -2.01 -10.70 -0.18
N TYR A 164 -2.73 -9.57 -0.30
CA TYR A 164 -3.24 -8.81 0.85
C TYR A 164 -4.61 -9.34 1.30
N ASP A 165 -4.81 -9.39 2.61
CA ASP A 165 -6.14 -9.54 3.21
C ASP A 165 -6.86 -8.18 3.18
N THR A 166 -7.84 -8.04 2.30
CA THR A 166 -8.58 -6.78 2.12
C THR A 166 -9.55 -6.48 3.26
N CYS A 167 -9.90 -7.48 4.07
CA CYS A 167 -10.65 -7.26 5.30
C CYS A 167 -9.78 -6.70 6.44
N GLY A 168 -8.46 -6.83 6.34
CA GLY A 168 -7.48 -6.21 7.23
C GLY A 168 -7.20 -4.74 6.94
N LEU A 169 -7.59 -4.21 5.75
CA LEU A 169 -7.55 -2.78 5.46
C LEU A 169 -8.84 -2.13 5.96
N LEU A 170 -8.72 -0.99 6.66
CA LEU A 170 -9.87 -0.18 7.04
C LEU A 170 -9.96 1.07 6.17
N THR A 171 -11.18 1.41 5.75
CA THR A 171 -11.43 2.69 5.07
C THR A 171 -11.11 3.85 6.00
N THR A 172 -10.66 4.96 5.44
CA THR A 172 -10.35 6.18 6.19
C THR A 172 -11.53 7.15 6.11
N ALA A 173 -11.94 7.68 7.24
CA ALA A 173 -12.99 8.69 7.29
C ALA A 173 -12.52 9.98 6.60
N GLN A 174 -13.23 10.38 5.53
CA GLN A 174 -12.99 11.60 4.75
C GLN A 174 -14.31 12.39 4.67
N PRO A 175 -14.70 13.13 5.75
CA PRO A 175 -15.95 13.90 5.76
C PRO A 175 -16.03 14.94 4.61
N PRO A 176 -17.25 15.26 4.14
CA PRO A 176 -18.54 14.74 4.60
C PRO A 176 -18.92 13.36 4.04
N LEU A 177 -18.09 12.72 3.24
CA LEU A 177 -18.46 11.62 2.36
C LEU A 177 -18.29 10.23 2.98
N LEU A 178 -17.25 10.05 3.82
CA LEU A 178 -17.00 8.82 4.58
C LEU A 178 -16.90 9.21 6.06
N SER A 179 -17.84 8.80 6.87
CA SER A 179 -17.88 9.11 8.30
C SER A 179 -17.48 7.94 9.19
N VAL A 180 -17.49 6.71 8.67
CA VAL A 180 -17.23 5.48 9.42
C VAL A 180 -16.12 4.66 8.77
N ARG A 181 -15.22 4.12 9.58
CA ARG A 181 -14.19 3.19 9.15
C ARG A 181 -14.79 1.77 9.06
N THR A 182 -14.74 1.18 7.89
CA THR A 182 -15.20 -0.19 7.62
C THR A 182 -14.10 -1.02 6.95
N PRO A 183 -14.08 -2.35 7.10
CA PRO A 183 -13.20 -3.20 6.30
C PRO A 183 -13.39 -2.95 4.80
N LEU A 184 -12.29 -2.86 4.05
CA LEU A 184 -12.34 -2.58 2.61
C LEU A 184 -13.19 -3.63 1.87
N CYS A 185 -13.05 -4.91 2.24
CA CYS A 185 -13.82 -6.02 1.67
C CYS A 185 -15.34 -5.89 1.88
N GLU A 186 -15.79 -5.14 2.89
CA GLU A 186 -17.19 -4.82 3.13
C GLU A 186 -17.63 -3.56 2.39
N ALA A 187 -16.77 -2.52 2.39
CA ALA A 187 -17.02 -1.27 1.70
C ALA A 187 -17.22 -1.44 0.19
N VAL A 188 -16.54 -2.41 -0.44
CA VAL A 188 -16.70 -2.77 -1.85
C VAL A 188 -18.08 -3.40 -2.11
N LYS A 189 -18.62 -4.20 -1.19
CA LYS A 189 -19.91 -4.89 -1.34
C LYS A 189 -21.11 -3.98 -1.07
N ALA A 190 -20.90 -2.91 -0.30
CA ALA A 190 -21.99 -2.01 0.14
C ALA A 190 -22.37 -0.95 -0.92
N LYS A 191 -21.71 -0.92 -2.05
CA LYS A 191 -21.91 -0.01 -3.18
C LYS A 191 -22.37 -0.77 -4.41
#